data_ff148d794f36a0ad436b99b330d50620
#
_entry.id   ff148d794f36a0ad436b99b330d50620
#
_cell.length_a   1.000
_cell.length_b   1.000
_cell.length_c   1.000
_cell.angle_alpha   90.00
_cell.angle_beta   90.00
_cell.angle_gamma   90.00
#
_symmetry.space_group_name_H-M   'P 1'
#
loop_
_entity.id
_entity.type
_entity.pdbx_description
1 polymer ?
#
loop_
_entity_poly.entity_id
_entity_poly.type
_entity_poly.pdbx_seq_one_letter_code
_entity_poly.pdbx_strand_id
1 'polypeptide(L)'
;MLFVRTVYATGDPAQLGTAIRTLNTQGHDLLEERPGFRGAGVFVDRGLGTLFSVSWWESAEARDHSDAVMRERRPALLHPFAGTVAVENYEATVFPVGHRPLTGGGMRLTRLEFAPADADLAFGTFHSGVLPRLEVLPGFAGAALFLDRVRGRGVVGVLFADRAALDGSRAGQALIRHESVVKAHVDVVALEEFEIVHADVRTD
;
A
#
# COMPACT_ATOMS: atom_id res chain seq x y z
N MET A 1 -13.42 1.62 -8.63
CA MET A 1 -12.45 0.55 -8.28
C MET A 1 -11.19 0.81 -9.07
N LEU A 2 -10.03 0.77 -8.43
CA LEU A 2 -8.73 0.94 -9.06
C LEU A 2 -7.97 -0.39 -9.11
N PHE A 3 -6.91 -0.42 -9.88
CA PHE A 3 -5.96 -1.53 -9.93
C PHE A 3 -4.61 -1.06 -9.40
N VAL A 4 -3.89 -1.92 -8.72
CA VAL A 4 -2.65 -1.52 -8.08
C VAL A 4 -1.53 -2.52 -8.41
N ARG A 5 -0.32 -1.98 -8.61
CA ARG A 5 0.92 -2.74 -8.53
C ARG A 5 1.66 -2.32 -7.29
N THR A 6 2.10 -3.28 -6.50
CA THR A 6 2.98 -3.07 -5.36
C THR A 6 4.38 -3.57 -5.69
N VAL A 7 5.36 -2.89 -5.15
CA VAL A 7 6.77 -3.32 -5.15
C VAL A 7 7.25 -3.31 -3.71
N TYR A 8 7.67 -4.45 -3.23
CA TYR A 8 8.28 -4.62 -1.91
C TYR A 8 9.77 -4.93 -2.10
N ALA A 9 10.63 -4.10 -1.57
CA ALA A 9 12.07 -4.26 -1.71
C ALA A 9 12.75 -4.19 -0.34
N THR A 10 13.77 -5.02 -0.14
CA THR A 10 14.65 -4.94 1.03
C THR A 10 16.10 -4.78 0.56
N GLY A 11 16.88 -4.05 1.32
CA GLY A 11 18.26 -3.79 0.93
C GLY A 11 19.06 -3.03 1.98
N ASP A 12 20.14 -2.39 1.55
CA ASP A 12 21.02 -1.63 2.43
C ASP A 12 20.34 -0.35 2.92
N PRO A 13 20.08 -0.20 4.26
CA PRO A 13 19.49 1.00 4.82
C PRO A 13 20.26 2.28 4.50
N ALA A 14 21.58 2.21 4.33
CA ALA A 14 22.40 3.38 3.98
C ALA A 14 22.12 3.91 2.56
N GLN A 15 21.62 3.06 1.67
CA GLN A 15 21.30 3.40 0.28
C GLN A 15 19.80 3.74 0.07
N LEU A 16 18.97 3.53 1.08
CA LEU A 16 17.53 3.74 0.99
C LEU A 16 17.17 5.19 0.58
N GLY A 17 17.90 6.18 1.11
CA GLY A 17 17.71 7.58 0.75
C GLY A 17 17.93 7.86 -0.74
N THR A 18 18.85 7.15 -1.39
CA THR A 18 19.10 7.25 -2.83
C THR A 18 17.93 6.64 -3.61
N ALA A 19 17.46 5.46 -3.25
CA ALA A 19 16.31 4.84 -3.88
C ALA A 19 15.04 5.71 -3.78
N ILE A 20 14.78 6.30 -2.61
CA ILE A 20 13.66 7.23 -2.42
C ILE A 20 13.72 8.40 -3.41
N ARG A 21 14.89 9.06 -3.53
CA ARG A 21 15.04 10.18 -4.48
C ARG A 21 14.81 9.74 -5.92
N THR A 22 15.39 8.61 -6.32
CA THR A 22 15.24 8.09 -7.68
C THR A 22 13.79 7.73 -8.00
N LEU A 23 13.06 7.11 -7.05
CA LEU A 23 11.66 6.78 -7.23
C LEU A 23 10.75 8.02 -7.30
N ASN A 24 11.00 9.02 -6.45
CA ASN A 24 10.21 10.26 -6.43
C ASN A 24 10.46 11.20 -7.61
N THR A 25 11.51 10.97 -8.38
CA THR A 25 11.83 11.71 -9.61
C THR A 25 11.63 10.79 -10.82
N GLN A 26 12.67 10.10 -11.25
CA GLN A 26 12.67 9.26 -12.45
C GLN A 26 11.57 8.18 -12.45
N GLY A 27 11.32 7.55 -11.30
CA GLY A 27 10.27 6.53 -11.17
C GLY A 27 8.87 7.13 -11.35
N HIS A 28 8.61 8.28 -10.72
CA HIS A 28 7.35 9.00 -10.84
C HIS A 28 7.10 9.47 -12.27
N ASP A 29 8.09 10.13 -12.91
CA ASP A 29 7.98 10.63 -14.28
C ASP A 29 7.66 9.50 -15.27
N LEU A 30 8.35 8.36 -15.14
CA LEU A 30 8.08 7.17 -15.95
C LEU A 30 6.65 6.62 -15.77
N LEU A 31 6.08 6.71 -14.58
CA LEU A 31 4.72 6.27 -14.32
C LEU A 31 3.70 7.28 -14.84
N GLU A 32 3.94 8.58 -14.63
CA GLU A 32 3.02 9.65 -15.02
C GLU A 32 2.81 9.73 -16.55
N GLU A 33 3.83 9.37 -17.32
CA GLU A 33 3.74 9.28 -18.78
C GLU A 33 2.86 8.11 -19.28
N ARG A 34 2.44 7.20 -18.41
CA ARG A 34 1.67 6.02 -18.83
C ARG A 34 0.17 6.28 -18.80
N PRO A 35 -0.56 5.91 -19.87
CA PRO A 35 -2.01 6.01 -19.90
C PRO A 35 -2.64 5.24 -18.73
N GLY A 36 -3.65 5.83 -18.10
CA GLY A 36 -4.38 5.23 -17.00
C GLY A 36 -3.69 5.28 -15.64
N PHE A 37 -2.54 5.95 -15.52
CA PHE A 37 -1.90 6.19 -14.22
C PHE A 37 -2.75 7.12 -13.35
N ARG A 38 -2.96 6.74 -12.09
CA ARG A 38 -3.82 7.43 -11.12
C ARG A 38 -3.09 7.91 -9.86
N GLY A 39 -1.80 7.60 -9.74
CA GLY A 39 -0.99 8.06 -8.62
C GLY A 39 -0.02 7.00 -8.11
N ALA A 40 0.80 7.40 -7.14
CA ALA A 40 1.81 6.55 -6.54
C ALA A 40 1.98 6.81 -5.05
N GLY A 41 2.56 5.83 -4.34
CA GLY A 41 2.98 5.98 -2.96
C GLY A 41 4.31 5.28 -2.71
N VAL A 42 5.11 5.87 -1.81
CA VAL A 42 6.39 5.34 -1.34
C VAL A 42 6.40 5.35 0.18
N PHE A 43 6.63 4.20 0.77
CA PHE A 43 6.60 3.93 2.19
C PHE A 43 7.89 3.21 2.57
N VAL A 44 8.48 3.55 3.71
CA VAL A 44 9.78 3.01 4.09
C VAL A 44 9.86 2.66 5.58
N ASP A 45 10.58 1.61 5.89
CA ASP A 45 11.18 1.39 7.21
C ASP A 45 12.69 1.62 7.08
N ARG A 46 13.16 2.73 7.64
CA ARG A 46 14.57 3.12 7.56
C ARG A 46 15.48 2.24 8.40
N GLY A 47 14.94 1.68 9.50
CA GLY A 47 15.70 0.82 10.40
C GLY A 47 15.97 -0.55 9.78
N LEU A 48 14.97 -1.13 9.14
CA LEU A 48 15.07 -2.44 8.50
C LEU A 48 15.56 -2.38 7.05
N GLY A 49 15.66 -1.18 6.44
CA GLY A 49 15.99 -1.08 5.02
C GLY A 49 14.90 -1.71 4.14
N THR A 50 13.65 -1.39 4.44
CA THR A 50 12.49 -1.88 3.67
C THR A 50 11.82 -0.74 2.95
N LEU A 51 11.45 -0.98 1.68
CA LEU A 51 10.70 -0.06 0.85
C LEU A 51 9.47 -0.77 0.31
N PHE A 52 8.31 -0.16 0.50
CA PHE A 52 7.06 -0.57 -0.10
C PHE A 52 6.56 0.57 -0.99
N SER A 53 6.40 0.33 -2.28
CA SER A 53 5.82 1.32 -3.19
C SER A 53 4.58 0.76 -3.87
N VAL A 54 3.67 1.67 -4.19
CA VAL A 54 2.42 1.36 -4.90
C VAL A 54 2.26 2.30 -6.09
N SER A 55 1.65 1.79 -7.16
CA SER A 55 1.17 2.59 -8.27
C SER A 55 -0.27 2.22 -8.58
N TRP A 56 -1.14 3.24 -8.70
CA TRP A 56 -2.56 3.08 -8.96
C TRP A 56 -2.90 3.32 -10.43
N TRP A 57 -3.86 2.55 -10.94
CA TRP A 57 -4.22 2.48 -12.35
C TRP A 57 -5.73 2.44 -12.51
N GLU A 58 -6.25 3.01 -13.58
CA GLU A 58 -7.68 3.01 -13.90
C GLU A 58 -8.20 1.63 -14.31
N SER A 59 -7.34 0.78 -14.89
CA SER A 59 -7.69 -0.57 -15.32
C SER A 59 -6.55 -1.57 -15.14
N ALA A 60 -6.87 -2.86 -15.16
CA ALA A 60 -5.88 -3.94 -15.15
C ALA A 60 -4.99 -3.89 -16.39
N GLU A 61 -5.58 -3.57 -17.56
CA GLU A 61 -4.86 -3.46 -18.83
C GLU A 61 -3.83 -2.32 -18.78
N ALA A 62 -4.20 -1.14 -18.25
CA ALA A 62 -3.28 -0.01 -18.10
C ALA A 62 -2.11 -0.36 -17.19
N ARG A 63 -2.40 -1.00 -16.04
CA ARG A 63 -1.39 -1.51 -15.12
C ARG A 63 -0.44 -2.50 -15.80
N ASP A 64 -0.98 -3.49 -16.51
CA ASP A 64 -0.20 -4.57 -17.12
C ASP A 64 0.60 -4.06 -18.32
N HIS A 65 0.04 -3.12 -19.11
CA HIS A 65 0.75 -2.47 -20.20
C HIS A 65 1.96 -1.66 -19.69
N SER A 66 1.84 -1.01 -18.54
CA SER A 66 2.94 -0.30 -17.91
C SER A 66 4.08 -1.23 -17.43
N ASP A 67 3.78 -2.51 -17.19
CA ASP A 67 4.77 -3.44 -16.61
C ASP A 67 5.95 -3.72 -17.55
N ALA A 68 5.74 -3.72 -18.85
CA ALA A 68 6.81 -3.95 -19.83
C ALA A 68 7.97 -2.94 -19.62
N VAL A 69 7.63 -1.64 -19.55
CA VAL A 69 8.61 -0.57 -19.32
C VAL A 69 9.16 -0.62 -17.89
N MET A 70 8.28 -0.77 -16.90
CA MET A 70 8.69 -0.74 -15.49
C MET A 70 9.56 -1.93 -15.11
N ARG A 71 9.34 -3.10 -15.70
CA ARG A 71 10.16 -4.30 -15.46
C ARG A 71 11.61 -4.09 -15.89
N GLU A 72 11.83 -3.44 -17.02
CA GLU A 72 13.18 -3.14 -17.52
C GLU A 72 13.87 -2.05 -16.70
N ARG A 73 13.12 -1.05 -16.22
CA ARG A 73 13.68 0.11 -15.50
C ARG A 73 13.83 -0.10 -14.00
N ARG A 74 13.00 -0.96 -13.40
CA ARG A 74 12.96 -1.20 -11.95
C ARG A 74 14.32 -1.53 -11.32
N PRO A 75 15.16 -2.40 -11.91
CA PRO A 75 16.47 -2.67 -11.35
C PRO A 75 17.34 -1.40 -11.22
N ALA A 76 17.35 -0.55 -12.23
CA ALA A 76 18.10 0.71 -12.19
C ALA A 76 17.52 1.72 -11.19
N LEU A 77 16.19 1.81 -11.08
CA LEU A 77 15.52 2.70 -10.14
C LEU A 77 15.79 2.34 -8.68
N LEU A 78 15.99 1.06 -8.38
CA LEU A 78 16.22 0.55 -7.03
C LEU A 78 17.71 0.32 -6.70
N HIS A 79 18.59 0.38 -7.70
CA HIS A 79 20.03 0.30 -7.47
C HIS A 79 20.57 1.59 -6.82
N PRO A 80 21.52 1.54 -5.89
CA PRO A 80 22.18 0.34 -5.34
C PRO A 80 21.49 -0.26 -4.10
N PHE A 81 20.30 0.19 -3.76
CA PHE A 81 19.60 -0.16 -2.51
C PHE A 81 19.17 -1.64 -2.46
N ALA A 82 18.40 -2.11 -3.46
CA ALA A 82 17.64 -3.34 -3.33
C ALA A 82 18.49 -4.61 -3.52
N GLY A 83 18.48 -5.47 -2.50
CA GLY A 83 18.97 -6.85 -2.57
C GLY A 83 17.87 -7.84 -2.98
N THR A 84 16.61 -7.58 -2.59
CA THR A 84 15.43 -8.37 -2.99
C THR A 84 14.31 -7.47 -3.47
N VAL A 85 13.52 -7.97 -4.42
CA VAL A 85 12.35 -7.26 -4.95
C VAL A 85 11.23 -8.24 -5.22
N ALA A 86 10.05 -8.00 -4.63
CA ALA A 86 8.80 -8.70 -4.94
C ALA A 86 7.82 -7.71 -5.59
N VAL A 87 7.09 -8.18 -6.60
CA VAL A 87 6.09 -7.39 -7.33
C VAL A 87 4.78 -8.14 -7.32
N GLU A 88 3.71 -7.48 -6.89
CA GLU A 88 2.38 -8.06 -6.81
C GLU A 88 1.34 -7.10 -7.41
N ASN A 89 0.27 -7.68 -7.94
CA ASN A 89 -0.83 -6.95 -8.56
C ASN A 89 -2.14 -7.28 -7.84
N TYR A 90 -2.99 -6.25 -7.65
CA TYR A 90 -4.26 -6.38 -6.94
C TYR A 90 -5.35 -5.52 -7.58
N GLU A 91 -6.60 -5.84 -7.27
CA GLU A 91 -7.71 -4.89 -7.29
C GLU A 91 -7.63 -4.02 -6.04
N ALA A 92 -8.00 -2.75 -6.13
CA ALA A 92 -7.88 -1.83 -5.02
C ALA A 92 -9.14 -0.99 -4.81
N THR A 93 -9.52 -0.82 -3.54
CA THR A 93 -10.44 0.21 -3.10
C THR A 93 -9.70 1.14 -2.15
N VAL A 94 -9.77 2.43 -2.41
CA VAL A 94 -9.04 3.47 -1.66
C VAL A 94 -10.05 4.38 -0.98
N PHE A 95 -9.80 4.70 0.28
CA PHE A 95 -10.61 5.58 1.11
C PHE A 95 -9.73 6.73 1.60
N PRO A 96 -9.46 7.74 0.75
CA PRO A 96 -8.64 8.88 1.13
C PRO A 96 -9.42 9.82 2.06
N VAL A 97 -8.72 10.44 2.99
CA VAL A 97 -9.24 11.58 3.74
C VAL A 97 -8.59 12.86 3.19
N GLY A 98 -9.37 13.60 2.41
CA GLY A 98 -8.90 14.81 1.73
C GLY A 98 -8.31 14.57 0.34
N HIS A 99 -7.96 15.66 -0.33
CA HIS A 99 -7.48 15.68 -1.72
C HIS A 99 -6.00 16.07 -1.85
N ARG A 100 -5.24 16.01 -0.76
CA ARG A 100 -3.83 16.42 -0.76
C ARG A 100 -2.92 15.21 -0.62
N PRO A 101 -1.78 15.19 -1.32
CA PRO A 101 -0.75 14.20 -1.08
C PRO A 101 -0.34 14.17 0.40
N LEU A 102 -0.17 12.97 0.93
CA LEU A 102 0.26 12.76 2.31
C LEU A 102 1.77 12.53 2.35
N THR A 103 2.45 13.25 3.23
CA THR A 103 3.90 13.12 3.46
C THR A 103 4.20 13.19 4.96
N GLY A 104 5.22 12.48 5.42
CA GLY A 104 5.68 12.55 6.82
C GLY A 104 4.79 11.86 7.83
N GLY A 105 3.72 11.21 7.40
CA GLY A 105 2.84 10.40 8.25
C GLY A 105 3.37 9.00 8.49
N GLY A 106 2.54 8.15 9.08
CA GLY A 106 2.80 6.74 9.29
C GLY A 106 1.76 5.84 8.62
N MET A 107 2.20 4.68 8.13
CA MET A 107 1.31 3.65 7.59
C MET A 107 1.46 2.36 8.39
N ARG A 108 0.33 1.72 8.70
CA ARG A 108 0.30 0.32 9.12
C ARG A 108 -0.21 -0.53 7.99
N LEU A 109 0.59 -1.51 7.59
CA LEU A 109 0.28 -2.49 6.56
C LEU A 109 -0.05 -3.82 7.23
N THR A 110 -1.18 -4.40 6.87
CA THR A 110 -1.59 -5.75 7.30
C THR A 110 -1.72 -6.62 6.05
N ARG A 111 -0.96 -7.72 6.00
CA ARG A 111 -1.09 -8.72 4.94
C ARG A 111 -2.04 -9.80 5.37
N LEU A 112 -2.90 -10.22 4.46
CA LEU A 112 -3.99 -11.16 4.69
C LEU A 112 -3.90 -12.33 3.72
N GLU A 113 -4.30 -13.51 4.20
CA GLU A 113 -4.65 -14.66 3.37
C GLU A 113 -6.09 -15.09 3.66
N PHE A 114 -6.79 -15.58 2.64
CA PHE A 114 -8.17 -16.04 2.72
C PHE A 114 -8.47 -17.05 1.61
N ALA A 115 -9.53 -17.85 1.78
CA ALA A 115 -9.99 -18.69 0.68
C ALA A 115 -10.52 -17.80 -0.46
N PRO A 116 -10.17 -18.04 -1.75
CA PRO A 116 -10.65 -17.23 -2.87
C PRO A 116 -12.17 -17.01 -2.89
N ALA A 117 -12.94 -17.99 -2.41
CA ALA A 117 -14.39 -17.90 -2.30
C ALA A 117 -14.87 -16.84 -1.25
N ASP A 118 -14.02 -16.49 -0.29
CA ASP A 118 -14.35 -15.53 0.78
C ASP A 118 -13.94 -14.07 0.43
N ALA A 119 -13.44 -13.82 -0.79
CA ALA A 119 -12.99 -12.49 -1.20
C ALA A 119 -14.06 -11.40 -1.07
N ASP A 120 -15.32 -11.69 -1.40
CA ASP A 120 -16.42 -10.75 -1.25
C ASP A 120 -16.81 -10.54 0.22
N LEU A 121 -16.71 -11.58 1.05
CA LEU A 121 -16.89 -11.49 2.49
C LEU A 121 -15.81 -10.61 3.14
N ALA A 122 -14.56 -10.81 2.75
CA ALA A 122 -13.44 -9.98 3.21
C ALA A 122 -13.62 -8.51 2.83
N PHE A 123 -14.00 -8.24 1.57
CA PHE A 123 -14.31 -6.89 1.09
C PHE A 123 -15.47 -6.26 1.88
N GLY A 124 -16.60 -6.96 1.98
CA GLY A 124 -17.80 -6.48 2.68
C GLY A 124 -17.54 -6.21 4.17
N THR A 125 -16.82 -7.10 4.84
CA THR A 125 -16.44 -6.93 6.25
C THR A 125 -15.51 -5.73 6.43
N PHE A 126 -14.55 -5.53 5.54
CA PHE A 126 -13.70 -4.34 5.59
C PHE A 126 -14.51 -3.06 5.42
N HIS A 127 -15.32 -2.98 4.37
CA HIS A 127 -16.09 -1.78 4.03
C HIS A 127 -17.09 -1.38 5.11
N SER A 128 -17.90 -2.34 5.60
CA SER A 128 -19.00 -2.06 6.52
C SER A 128 -18.63 -2.19 8.00
N GLY A 129 -17.59 -2.97 8.34
CA GLY A 129 -17.25 -3.28 9.72
C GLY A 129 -15.91 -2.69 10.20
N VAL A 130 -14.90 -2.66 9.33
CA VAL A 130 -13.55 -2.22 9.69
C VAL A 130 -13.38 -0.72 9.45
N LEU A 131 -13.66 -0.26 8.23
CA LEU A 131 -13.41 1.12 7.80
C LEU A 131 -14.07 2.17 8.71
N PRO A 132 -15.39 2.09 9.05
CA PRO A 132 -16.00 3.11 9.91
C PRO A 132 -15.35 3.20 11.30
N ARG A 133 -14.76 2.13 11.78
CA ARG A 133 -14.05 2.09 13.07
C ARG A 133 -12.63 2.63 12.96
N LEU A 134 -11.99 2.54 11.81
CA LEU A 134 -10.69 3.16 11.54
C LEU A 134 -10.83 4.68 11.41
N GLU A 135 -11.89 5.16 10.76
CA GLU A 135 -12.14 6.58 10.50
C GLU A 135 -12.27 7.42 11.76
N VAL A 136 -12.71 6.83 12.89
CA VAL A 136 -12.82 7.53 14.17
C VAL A 136 -11.54 7.52 15.01
N LEU A 137 -10.49 6.85 14.55
CA LEU A 137 -9.20 6.85 15.25
C LEU A 137 -8.50 8.20 15.10
N PRO A 138 -7.95 8.77 16.18
CA PRO A 138 -7.23 10.04 16.11
C PRO A 138 -6.11 10.02 15.07
N GLY A 139 -6.09 11.03 14.20
CA GLY A 139 -5.08 11.18 13.15
C GLY A 139 -5.23 10.22 11.98
N PHE A 140 -6.35 9.50 11.83
CA PHE A 140 -6.64 8.73 10.63
C PHE A 140 -6.58 9.62 9.39
N ALA A 141 -5.85 9.20 8.37
CA ALA A 141 -5.61 9.97 7.15
C ALA A 141 -6.01 9.22 5.87
N GLY A 142 -6.47 7.98 6.00
CA GLY A 142 -6.96 7.19 4.89
C GLY A 142 -6.72 5.70 5.07
N ALA A 143 -7.37 4.91 4.23
CA ALA A 143 -7.17 3.48 4.17
C ALA A 143 -7.27 2.97 2.73
N ALA A 144 -6.67 1.82 2.48
CA ALA A 144 -6.81 1.09 1.23
C ALA A 144 -6.90 -0.41 1.50
N LEU A 145 -7.76 -1.08 0.75
CA LEU A 145 -7.85 -2.53 0.69
C LEU A 145 -7.44 -3.00 -0.71
N PHE A 146 -6.45 -3.87 -0.79
CA PHE A 146 -6.00 -4.53 -2.00
C PHE A 146 -6.36 -6.01 -1.93
N LEU A 147 -6.92 -6.56 -3.01
CA LEU A 147 -7.33 -7.97 -3.07
C LEU A 147 -6.79 -8.63 -4.35
N ASP A 148 -6.10 -9.75 -4.19
CA ASP A 148 -5.89 -10.75 -5.22
C ASP A 148 -6.90 -11.88 -4.98
N ARG A 149 -8.04 -11.79 -5.66
CA ARG A 149 -9.17 -12.71 -5.50
C ARG A 149 -8.83 -14.13 -5.95
N VAL A 150 -7.91 -14.25 -6.90
CA VAL A 150 -7.52 -15.54 -7.49
C VAL A 150 -6.60 -16.30 -6.53
N ARG A 151 -5.65 -15.57 -5.91
CA ARG A 151 -4.69 -16.20 -4.98
C ARG A 151 -5.16 -16.20 -3.53
N GLY A 152 -6.27 -15.53 -3.21
CA GLY A 152 -6.75 -15.40 -1.85
C GLY A 152 -5.79 -14.59 -0.96
N ARG A 153 -5.23 -13.49 -1.49
CA ARG A 153 -4.32 -12.60 -0.78
C ARG A 153 -4.85 -11.20 -0.72
N GLY A 154 -4.58 -10.53 0.40
CA GLY A 154 -4.98 -9.15 0.57
C GLY A 154 -3.97 -8.32 1.34
N VAL A 155 -4.11 -7.02 1.19
CA VAL A 155 -3.33 -6.02 1.92
C VAL A 155 -4.26 -4.92 2.39
N VAL A 156 -4.22 -4.61 3.67
CA VAL A 156 -4.87 -3.41 4.24
C VAL A 156 -3.77 -2.42 4.61
N GLY A 157 -3.79 -1.25 4.00
CA GLY A 157 -2.98 -0.10 4.38
C GLY A 157 -3.83 0.92 5.13
N VAL A 158 -3.39 1.34 6.31
CA VAL A 158 -4.04 2.41 7.10
C VAL A 158 -3.04 3.53 7.32
N LEU A 159 -3.39 4.72 6.87
CA LEU A 159 -2.54 5.90 6.90
C LEU A 159 -2.91 6.79 8.09
N PHE A 160 -1.90 7.36 8.73
CA PHE A 160 -2.03 8.31 9.83
C PHE A 160 -1.24 9.58 9.54
N ALA A 161 -1.75 10.71 10.01
CA ALA A 161 -1.20 12.03 9.76
C ALA A 161 0.25 12.21 10.26
N ASP A 162 0.60 11.51 11.34
CA ASP A 162 1.94 11.53 11.94
C ASP A 162 2.27 10.22 12.67
N ARG A 163 3.52 10.11 13.13
CA ARG A 163 4.02 8.93 13.84
C ARG A 163 3.32 8.73 15.19
N ALA A 164 2.99 9.80 15.90
CA ALA A 164 2.35 9.70 17.22
C ALA A 164 0.92 9.13 17.08
N ALA A 165 0.19 9.55 16.05
CA ALA A 165 -1.13 9.00 15.72
C ALA A 165 -1.04 7.51 15.34
N LEU A 166 -0.05 7.13 14.52
CA LEU A 166 0.20 5.72 14.19
C LEU A 166 0.46 4.89 15.46
N ASP A 167 1.34 5.35 16.34
CA ASP A 167 1.67 4.66 17.59
C ASP A 167 0.47 4.57 18.52
N GLY A 168 -0.27 5.66 18.70
CA GLY A 168 -1.48 5.72 19.53
C GLY A 168 -2.63 4.84 19.01
N SER A 169 -2.67 4.57 17.71
CA SER A 169 -3.71 3.74 17.10
C SER A 169 -3.56 2.23 17.35
N ARG A 170 -2.40 1.76 17.89
CA ARG A 170 -2.08 0.32 17.98
C ARG A 170 -3.14 -0.49 18.70
N ALA A 171 -3.58 -0.04 19.87
CA ALA A 171 -4.58 -0.76 20.67
C ALA A 171 -5.94 -0.81 19.96
N GLY A 172 -6.41 0.33 19.42
CA GLY A 172 -7.67 0.40 18.68
C GLY A 172 -7.67 -0.48 17.44
N GLN A 173 -6.61 -0.43 16.64
CA GLN A 173 -6.49 -1.29 15.46
C GLN A 173 -6.36 -2.78 15.82
N ALA A 174 -5.66 -3.12 16.91
CA ALA A 174 -5.57 -4.50 17.37
C ALA A 174 -6.95 -5.08 17.72
N LEU A 175 -7.77 -4.29 18.41
CA LEU A 175 -9.16 -4.68 18.74
C LEU A 175 -10.02 -4.85 17.48
N ILE A 176 -9.99 -3.86 16.57
CA ILE A 176 -10.72 -3.92 15.30
C ILE A 176 -10.33 -5.18 14.52
N ARG A 177 -9.03 -5.44 14.38
CA ARG A 177 -8.50 -6.60 13.66
C ARG A 177 -8.95 -7.91 14.32
N HIS A 178 -8.78 -8.05 15.65
CA HIS A 178 -9.16 -9.25 16.38
C HIS A 178 -10.63 -9.62 16.16
N GLU A 179 -11.53 -8.65 16.19
CA GLU A 179 -12.96 -8.88 16.01
C GLU A 179 -13.37 -9.12 14.54
N SER A 180 -12.56 -8.66 13.59
CA SER A 180 -12.90 -8.69 12.17
C SER A 180 -12.35 -9.90 11.43
N VAL A 181 -11.21 -10.45 11.83
CA VAL A 181 -10.56 -11.57 11.12
C VAL A 181 -11.45 -12.80 11.04
N VAL A 182 -12.15 -13.14 12.13
CA VAL A 182 -13.07 -14.29 12.16
C VAL A 182 -14.27 -14.04 11.27
N LYS A 183 -14.83 -12.82 11.30
CA LYS A 183 -16.00 -12.44 10.49
C LYS A 183 -15.71 -12.39 9.00
N ALA A 184 -14.48 -12.01 8.65
CA ALA A 184 -14.03 -11.88 7.28
C ALA A 184 -13.47 -13.20 6.71
N HIS A 185 -13.30 -14.24 7.53
CA HIS A 185 -12.62 -15.49 7.20
C HIS A 185 -11.21 -15.24 6.62
N VAL A 186 -10.44 -14.38 7.30
CA VAL A 186 -9.09 -14.03 6.87
C VAL A 186 -8.07 -14.36 7.95
N ASP A 187 -6.86 -14.74 7.52
CA ASP A 187 -5.70 -14.88 8.38
C ASP A 187 -4.77 -13.66 8.21
N VAL A 188 -4.24 -13.16 9.32
CA VAL A 188 -3.21 -12.11 9.30
C VAL A 188 -1.84 -12.78 9.25
N VAL A 189 -1.14 -12.61 8.14
CA VAL A 189 0.18 -13.24 7.93
C VAL A 189 1.34 -12.31 8.24
N ALA A 190 1.14 -10.99 8.18
CA ALA A 190 2.15 -10.01 8.57
C ALA A 190 1.51 -8.68 8.99
N LEU A 191 2.23 -7.96 9.86
CA LEU A 191 1.92 -6.60 10.30
C LEU A 191 3.21 -5.79 10.25
N GLU A 192 3.20 -4.70 9.49
CA GLU A 192 4.36 -3.86 9.24
C GLU A 192 4.01 -2.38 9.46
N GLU A 193 4.99 -1.57 9.83
CA GLU A 193 4.82 -0.12 9.95
C GLU A 193 5.86 0.60 9.10
N PHE A 194 5.42 1.67 8.44
CA PHE A 194 6.24 2.46 7.53
C PHE A 194 6.09 3.96 7.81
N GLU A 195 7.13 4.72 7.52
CA GLU A 195 7.07 6.15 7.29
C GLU A 195 6.46 6.41 5.90
N ILE A 196 5.57 7.38 5.78
CA ILE A 196 5.03 7.82 4.51
C ILE A 196 5.99 8.85 3.90
N VAL A 197 6.70 8.47 2.87
CA VAL A 197 7.52 9.43 2.10
C VAL A 197 6.63 10.28 1.22
N HIS A 198 5.73 9.63 0.50
CA HIS A 198 4.74 10.25 -0.37
C HIS A 198 3.59 9.27 -0.60
N ALA A 199 2.36 9.76 -0.61
CA ALA A 199 1.18 9.01 -1.04
C ALA A 199 0.18 9.96 -1.70
N ASP A 200 -0.12 9.71 -2.95
CA ASP A 200 -1.10 10.43 -3.74
C ASP A 200 -1.87 9.46 -4.64
N VAL A 201 -3.20 9.65 -4.71
CA VAL A 201 -4.08 8.86 -5.57
C VAL A 201 -5.27 9.70 -6.02
N ARG A 202 -5.52 9.70 -7.32
CA ARG A 202 -6.68 10.33 -7.96
C ARG A 202 -7.79 9.29 -8.09
N THR A 203 -8.92 9.52 -7.41
CA THR A 203 -10.06 8.59 -7.33
C THR A 203 -11.25 9.02 -8.18
N ASP A 204 -11.18 10.16 -8.80
CA ASP A 204 -12.16 10.79 -9.71
C ASP A 204 -12.05 10.33 -11.18
#